data_8992455ad5f7dac3083b2cb508d1cd0b
#
_entry.id   8992455ad5f7dac3083b2cb508d1cd0b
#
_cell.length_a   1.000
_cell.length_b   1.000
_cell.length_c   1.000
_cell.angle_alpha   90.00
_cell.angle_beta   90.00
_cell.angle_gamma   90.00
#
_symmetry.space_group_name_H-M   'P 1'
#
loop_
_entity.id
_entity.type
_entity.pdbx_description
1 polymer ?
#
loop_
_entity_poly.entity_id
_entity_poly.type
_entity_poly.pdbx_seq_one_letter_code
_entity_poly.pdbx_strand_id
1 'polypeptide(L)'
;MEGKVPRSPELSAESTSSAGFKTYSAAAASSAGRISLVSRHLSSPSYNAASAAQSVPSSTQNRRLSTSTATMSSQPPHATLLIPGPIEFDDAVLQSMSHYSESHVGPGFVNTFGEALSMTRKLFQSTDPAAQPYVISGSGTLGWDLVAANLVEAGEDALVLSTGYFGDGFADCLRAYGANVTKLDGEVGGRPQLPEIEKALSEKKYKIVTVTHVDTSTGVLSELKNLAATVRRVSPETLVIVDGVCSVACEEIAFDEWGLDGVVTASQKAIGVPAGLSISFFSGRAVAAALENRKTPIPAYFASFKNWTPIMRNYEAKKPSYFATPSPQLIHALHTALTQILAKPLAERFQGHIEVSDKVKKAVADLGLKVVATKPEDQAHAMTAIYLPEGVGAPDVLPKLAGKGVVFAGGIHKAIASKYIRFGHMGVSALDPNRNDIDKALNALRDSLFEAGYKA
;
A
#
# COMPACT_ATOMS: atom_id res chain seq x y z
N MET A 1 53.59 56.51 2.59
CA MET A 1 52.52 57.32 2.00
C MET A 1 51.21 56.64 2.37
N GLU A 2 50.69 57.18 3.31
CA GLU A 2 49.38 57.34 3.91
C GLU A 2 48.26 57.46 2.88
N GLY A 3 47.12 56.90 3.22
CA GLY A 3 45.92 57.17 2.42
C GLY A 3 44.68 56.39 2.85
N LYS A 4 44.11 56.79 3.95
CA LYS A 4 42.67 57.01 4.22
C LYS A 4 41.63 55.87 4.00
N VAL A 5 41.09 55.39 5.10
CA VAL A 5 39.77 54.75 5.32
C VAL A 5 38.68 55.82 5.29
N PRO A 6 37.52 55.60 4.69
CA PRO A 6 36.32 56.36 5.00
C PRO A 6 35.34 55.59 5.94
N ARG A 7 34.79 56.36 6.87
CA ARG A 7 33.86 56.01 7.94
C ARG A 7 32.42 55.81 7.45
N SER A 8 31.70 54.99 8.17
CA SER A 8 30.25 54.81 8.14
C SER A 8 29.49 56.08 8.58
N PRO A 9 28.28 56.33 8.11
CA PRO A 9 27.36 57.28 8.80
C PRO A 9 26.40 56.60 9.75
N GLU A 10 26.14 57.37 10.81
CA GLU A 10 25.35 57.02 12.00
C GLU A 10 23.84 56.97 11.72
N LEU A 11 23.19 56.19 12.60
CA LEU A 11 21.74 56.14 12.82
C LEU A 11 21.19 57.48 13.32
N SER A 12 20.06 57.93 12.72
CA SER A 12 19.15 58.84 13.37
C SER A 12 17.80 58.15 13.59
N ALA A 13 17.41 58.15 14.89
CA ALA A 13 16.13 57.70 15.35
C ALA A 13 15.09 58.81 15.17
N GLU A 14 13.92 58.49 14.61
CA GLU A 14 12.71 59.25 14.88
C GLU A 14 11.50 58.30 15.07
N SER A 15 10.71 58.75 16.00
CA SER A 15 9.69 58.09 16.79
C SER A 15 8.30 58.08 16.17
N THR A 16 7.51 57.13 16.66
CA THR A 16 6.04 57.14 16.91
C THR A 16 5.07 57.09 15.76
N SER A 17 4.31 55.98 15.69
CA SER A 17 2.84 56.12 15.89
C SER A 17 2.19 54.76 16.19
N SER A 18 1.39 54.76 17.22
CA SER A 18 0.55 53.71 17.76
C SER A 18 -0.66 53.40 16.87
N ALA A 19 -0.94 52.13 16.63
CA ALA A 19 -2.29 51.68 16.23
C ALA A 19 -2.57 50.29 16.81
N GLY A 20 -3.26 50.21 17.88
CA GLY A 20 -4.62 49.79 18.02
C GLY A 20 -4.76 48.26 18.07
N PHE A 21 -4.42 47.62 19.23
CA PHE A 21 -4.94 46.27 19.57
C PHE A 21 -6.44 46.37 19.88
N LYS A 22 -7.29 45.77 19.04
CA LYS A 22 -8.68 45.50 19.37
C LYS A 22 -8.76 44.19 20.14
N THR A 23 -8.97 44.30 21.45
CA THR A 23 -9.39 43.22 22.31
C THR A 23 -10.81 42.81 22.01
N TYR A 24 -11.05 41.58 21.61
CA TYR A 24 -12.38 40.97 21.60
C TYR A 24 -12.69 40.43 23.00
N SER A 25 -13.62 41.12 23.66
CA SER A 25 -14.28 40.72 24.89
C SER A 25 -15.15 39.47 24.62
N ALA A 26 -14.91 38.38 25.28
CA ALA A 26 -15.78 37.22 25.30
C ALA A 26 -16.94 37.47 26.28
N ALA A 27 -18.13 37.59 25.77
CA ALA A 27 -19.37 37.58 26.56
C ALA A 27 -19.64 36.14 27.04
N ALA A 28 -19.56 35.95 28.37
CA ALA A 28 -20.00 34.73 29.03
C ALA A 28 -21.56 34.72 29.02
N ALA A 29 -22.14 33.81 28.26
CA ALA A 29 -23.56 33.43 28.42
C ALA A 29 -23.65 32.09 29.11
N SER A 30 -24.22 32.07 30.30
CA SER A 30 -24.55 30.92 31.11
C SER A 30 -25.53 30.01 30.38
N SER A 31 -25.20 28.72 30.23
CA SER A 31 -26.16 27.64 30.02
C SER A 31 -25.97 26.54 31.02
N ALA A 32 -26.47 26.78 32.23
CA ALA A 32 -26.87 25.73 33.14
C ALA A 32 -28.17 25.10 32.59
N GLY A 33 -28.08 23.90 32.06
CA GLY A 33 -29.25 23.18 31.61
C GLY A 33 -28.97 22.25 30.45
N ARG A 34 -28.36 21.09 30.71
CA ARG A 34 -28.47 19.79 29.97
C ARG A 34 -27.38 18.81 30.41
N ILE A 35 -27.32 18.51 31.68
CA ILE A 35 -26.66 17.30 32.21
C ILE A 35 -27.74 16.59 33.06
N SER A 36 -28.66 15.93 32.43
CA SER A 36 -29.65 15.05 33.07
C SER A 36 -30.30 14.14 32.04
N LEU A 37 -29.52 13.31 31.35
CA LEU A 37 -30.07 12.23 30.51
C LEU A 37 -29.09 11.09 30.18
N VAL A 38 -28.05 10.83 30.97
CA VAL A 38 -27.14 9.69 30.75
C VAL A 38 -26.95 8.80 31.99
N SER A 39 -27.78 8.94 33.03
CA SER A 39 -27.67 8.08 34.24
C SER A 39 -28.87 7.13 34.46
N ARG A 40 -29.44 6.57 33.39
CA ARG A 40 -30.46 5.55 33.51
C ARG A 40 -30.28 4.38 32.55
N HIS A 41 -29.14 3.73 32.53
CA HIS A 41 -28.99 2.41 31.89
C HIS A 41 -27.75 1.65 32.41
N LEU A 42 -27.54 1.61 33.71
CA LEU A 42 -26.66 0.63 34.37
C LEU A 42 -27.31 0.12 35.64
N SER A 43 -28.28 -0.79 35.47
CA SER A 43 -28.72 -1.70 36.53
C SER A 43 -28.68 -3.11 35.96
N SER A 44 -27.63 -3.84 36.33
CA SER A 44 -27.48 -5.27 36.01
C SER A 44 -28.44 -6.10 36.86
N PRO A 45 -29.10 -7.13 36.32
CA PRO A 45 -29.78 -8.14 37.14
C PRO A 45 -28.76 -9.16 37.64
N SER A 46 -28.72 -9.36 38.94
CA SER A 46 -28.04 -10.45 39.62
C SER A 46 -28.65 -11.81 39.23
N TYR A 47 -27.83 -12.71 38.71
CA TYR A 47 -28.22 -14.11 38.52
C TYR A 47 -27.84 -14.94 39.75
N ASN A 48 -28.86 -15.49 40.42
CA ASN A 48 -28.73 -16.51 41.46
C ASN A 48 -28.38 -17.85 40.81
N ALA A 49 -27.29 -18.46 41.21
CA ALA A 49 -26.97 -19.84 40.89
C ALA A 49 -27.73 -20.78 41.85
N ALA A 50 -28.68 -21.55 41.32
CA ALA A 50 -29.24 -22.73 41.98
C ALA A 50 -28.74 -23.98 41.29
N SER A 51 -28.03 -24.82 42.02
CA SER A 51 -27.55 -26.14 41.63
C SER A 51 -28.67 -27.13 41.40
N ALA A 52 -28.66 -27.82 40.26
CA ALA A 52 -29.37 -29.08 40.07
C ALA A 52 -28.46 -30.08 39.35
N ALA A 53 -27.92 -31.02 40.11
CA ALA A 53 -27.22 -32.17 39.57
C ALA A 53 -28.27 -33.15 39.00
N GLN A 54 -28.19 -33.47 37.72
CA GLN A 54 -28.85 -34.60 37.10
C GLN A 54 -27.83 -35.49 36.38
N SER A 55 -27.81 -36.76 36.81
CA SER A 55 -27.00 -37.84 36.31
C SER A 55 -27.40 -38.24 34.88
N VAL A 56 -26.40 -38.38 33.97
CA VAL A 56 -26.59 -38.93 32.62
C VAL A 56 -26.00 -40.33 32.55
N PRO A 57 -26.70 -41.32 31.96
CA PRO A 57 -26.18 -42.66 31.80
C PRO A 57 -25.18 -42.75 30.63
N SER A 58 -24.10 -43.50 30.87
CA SER A 58 -23.08 -43.85 29.85
C SER A 58 -23.64 -44.82 28.82
N SER A 59 -23.57 -44.50 27.55
CA SER A 59 -23.62 -45.47 26.45
C SER A 59 -22.47 -45.23 25.49
N THR A 60 -21.54 -46.13 25.57
CA THR A 60 -20.37 -46.25 24.65
C THR A 60 -20.87 -46.69 23.27
N GLN A 61 -20.78 -45.81 22.28
CA GLN A 61 -20.71 -46.23 20.88
C GLN A 61 -19.60 -45.50 20.18
N ASN A 62 -18.49 -46.22 19.95
CA ASN A 62 -17.39 -45.81 19.07
C ASN A 62 -17.90 -45.72 17.63
N ARG A 63 -18.20 -44.49 17.18
CA ARG A 63 -18.22 -44.12 15.75
C ARG A 63 -16.99 -43.27 15.47
N ARG A 64 -15.99 -43.87 14.85
CA ARG A 64 -14.94 -43.13 14.19
C ARG A 64 -15.57 -42.35 13.05
N LEU A 65 -15.88 -41.07 13.29
CA LEU A 65 -16.11 -40.09 12.25
C LEU A 65 -14.76 -39.50 11.90
N SER A 66 -14.28 -39.83 10.72
CA SER A 66 -13.23 -39.10 10.04
C SER A 66 -13.79 -37.71 9.77
N THR A 67 -13.60 -36.77 10.70
CA THR A 67 -13.87 -35.37 10.45
C THR A 67 -12.59 -34.76 9.87
N SER A 68 -12.59 -34.54 8.57
CA SER A 68 -11.78 -33.49 7.97
C SER A 68 -12.25 -32.18 8.66
N THR A 69 -11.52 -31.74 9.67
CA THR A 69 -11.71 -30.43 10.26
C THR A 69 -11.12 -29.40 9.27
N ALA A 70 -11.94 -28.98 8.31
CA ALA A 70 -11.73 -27.69 7.71
C ALA A 70 -11.81 -26.68 8.88
N THR A 71 -10.70 -26.05 9.22
CA THR A 71 -10.65 -24.97 10.21
C THR A 71 -11.49 -23.85 9.66
N MET A 72 -12.71 -23.66 10.19
CA MET A 72 -13.54 -22.52 9.85
C MET A 72 -12.83 -21.25 10.31
N SER A 73 -12.83 -20.22 9.47
CA SER A 73 -12.29 -18.90 9.84
C SER A 73 -12.86 -18.41 11.16
N SER A 74 -12.01 -17.80 11.99
CA SER A 74 -12.41 -17.19 13.27
C SER A 74 -13.09 -15.82 13.08
N GLN A 75 -13.14 -15.31 11.85
CA GLN A 75 -13.74 -14.03 11.53
C GLN A 75 -15.26 -14.11 11.49
N PRO A 76 -16.00 -13.06 11.89
CA PRO A 76 -17.45 -13.02 11.73
C PRO A 76 -17.85 -13.21 10.27
N PRO A 77 -19.01 -13.84 9.98
CA PRO A 77 -19.53 -13.94 8.62
C PRO A 77 -19.65 -12.55 7.97
N HIS A 78 -19.07 -12.39 6.80
CA HIS A 78 -19.07 -11.15 6.02
C HIS A 78 -19.06 -11.42 4.51
N ALA A 79 -19.33 -10.38 3.73
CA ALA A 79 -19.17 -10.46 2.28
C ALA A 79 -17.68 -10.54 1.94
N THR A 80 -17.32 -11.46 1.04
CA THR A 80 -15.93 -11.64 0.61
C THR A 80 -15.43 -10.41 -0.13
N LEU A 81 -14.39 -9.78 0.39
CA LEU A 81 -13.84 -8.53 -0.13
C LEU A 81 -12.80 -8.80 -1.23
N LEU A 82 -13.19 -8.56 -2.45
CA LEU A 82 -12.37 -8.80 -3.64
C LEU A 82 -12.16 -7.53 -4.48
N ILE A 83 -11.95 -6.41 -3.80
CA ILE A 83 -11.45 -5.18 -4.41
C ILE A 83 -9.92 -5.25 -4.54
N PRO A 84 -9.25 -4.43 -5.38
CA PRO A 84 -7.79 -4.40 -5.46
C PRO A 84 -7.11 -3.77 -4.22
N GLY A 85 -7.59 -4.12 -3.03
CA GLY A 85 -7.11 -3.69 -1.72
C GLY A 85 -7.89 -2.52 -1.10
N PRO A 86 -8.12 -2.60 0.25
CA PRO A 86 -7.67 -3.69 1.12
C PRO A 86 -8.23 -5.05 0.71
N ILE A 87 -7.55 -6.13 1.11
CA ILE A 87 -7.92 -7.50 0.77
C ILE A 87 -8.40 -8.26 2.01
N GLU A 88 -8.89 -9.49 1.81
CA GLU A 88 -9.12 -10.45 2.90
C GLU A 88 -7.81 -10.76 3.64
N PHE A 89 -7.90 -10.97 4.94
CA PHE A 89 -6.75 -11.26 5.79
C PHE A 89 -6.80 -12.70 6.30
N ASP A 90 -5.62 -13.26 6.54
CA ASP A 90 -5.48 -14.53 7.24
C ASP A 90 -5.84 -14.37 8.73
N ASP A 91 -6.50 -15.38 9.31
CA ASP A 91 -6.92 -15.36 10.71
C ASP A 91 -5.75 -15.20 11.68
N ALA A 92 -4.60 -15.83 11.40
CA ALA A 92 -3.42 -15.70 12.24
C ALA A 92 -2.84 -14.28 12.21
N VAL A 93 -2.93 -13.58 11.06
CA VAL A 93 -2.52 -12.18 10.95
C VAL A 93 -3.41 -11.29 11.80
N LEU A 94 -4.74 -11.45 11.72
CA LEU A 94 -5.68 -10.69 12.55
C LEU A 94 -5.52 -11.03 14.03
N GLN A 95 -5.33 -12.29 14.38
CA GLN A 95 -5.13 -12.73 15.76
C GLN A 95 -3.84 -12.14 16.35
N SER A 96 -2.78 -12.01 15.56
CA SER A 96 -1.53 -11.39 16.02
C SER A 96 -1.68 -9.90 16.39
N MET A 97 -2.69 -9.20 15.86
CA MET A 97 -3.04 -7.84 16.26
C MET A 97 -3.69 -7.76 17.65
N SER A 98 -4.20 -8.86 18.19
CA SER A 98 -4.74 -8.93 19.56
C SER A 98 -3.64 -8.91 20.63
N HIS A 99 -2.40 -8.60 20.25
CA HIS A 99 -1.29 -8.41 21.17
C HIS A 99 -1.56 -7.28 22.16
N TYR A 100 -1.17 -7.49 23.43
CA TYR A 100 -1.30 -6.47 24.47
C TYR A 100 -0.47 -5.22 24.14
N SER A 101 -0.76 -4.11 24.80
CA SER A 101 0.04 -2.89 24.66
C SER A 101 1.42 -3.10 25.28
N GLU A 102 2.46 -2.80 24.49
CA GLU A 102 3.86 -2.96 24.91
C GLU A 102 4.71 -1.73 24.57
N SER A 103 5.85 -1.62 25.22
CA SER A 103 6.81 -0.55 24.96
C SER A 103 7.52 -0.78 23.63
N HIS A 104 7.45 0.20 22.72
CA HIS A 104 8.16 0.17 21.44
C HIS A 104 9.70 0.18 21.57
N VAL A 105 10.24 0.42 22.75
CA VAL A 105 11.68 0.28 23.08
C VAL A 105 11.95 -0.95 23.97
N GLY A 106 10.93 -1.73 24.31
CA GLY A 106 11.06 -2.99 25.02
C GLY A 106 11.73 -4.06 24.18
N PRO A 107 12.48 -5.00 24.80
CA PRO A 107 13.28 -6.00 24.07
C PRO A 107 12.43 -6.93 23.19
N GLY A 108 11.21 -7.26 23.61
CA GLY A 108 10.27 -8.08 22.80
C GLY A 108 9.93 -7.40 21.49
N PHE A 109 9.42 -6.16 21.55
CA PHE A 109 9.07 -5.40 20.36
C PHE A 109 10.29 -5.10 19.47
N VAL A 110 11.41 -4.70 20.06
CA VAL A 110 12.67 -4.43 19.32
C VAL A 110 13.10 -5.65 18.53
N ASN A 111 12.97 -6.85 19.10
CA ASN A 111 13.26 -8.09 18.39
C ASN A 111 12.29 -8.35 17.24
N THR A 112 10.98 -8.28 17.50
CA THR A 112 9.92 -8.50 16.50
C THR A 112 10.04 -7.53 15.33
N PHE A 113 10.25 -6.24 15.61
CA PHE A 113 10.40 -5.24 14.56
C PHE A 113 11.67 -5.46 13.74
N GLY A 114 12.80 -5.74 14.39
CA GLY A 114 14.06 -6.05 13.69
C GLY A 114 13.93 -7.30 12.79
N GLU A 115 13.18 -8.31 13.22
CA GLU A 115 12.89 -9.49 12.38
C GLU A 115 11.99 -9.13 11.19
N ALA A 116 10.95 -8.32 11.40
CA ALA A 116 10.09 -7.83 10.33
C ALA A 116 10.88 -7.04 9.27
N LEU A 117 11.82 -6.17 9.68
CA LEU A 117 12.71 -5.46 8.76
C LEU A 117 13.63 -6.42 7.99
N SER A 118 14.21 -7.41 8.66
CA SER A 118 15.04 -8.44 8.01
C SER A 118 14.24 -9.28 7.02
N MET A 119 12.99 -9.63 7.34
CA MET A 119 12.08 -10.31 6.43
C MET A 119 11.65 -9.42 5.26
N THR A 120 11.51 -8.12 5.46
CA THR A 120 11.25 -7.16 4.39
C THR A 120 12.39 -7.15 3.38
N ARG A 121 13.66 -7.22 3.80
CA ARG A 121 14.80 -7.40 2.87
C ARG A 121 14.66 -8.67 2.02
N LYS A 122 14.29 -9.80 2.65
CA LYS A 122 14.10 -11.07 1.93
C LYS A 122 12.95 -10.99 0.92
N LEU A 123 11.85 -10.28 1.29
CA LEU A 123 10.71 -10.08 0.39
C LEU A 123 11.14 -9.33 -0.89
N PHE A 124 12.03 -8.35 -0.78
CA PHE A 124 12.60 -7.62 -1.92
C PHE A 124 13.81 -8.31 -2.56
N GLN A 125 14.17 -9.51 -2.10
CA GLN A 125 15.30 -10.28 -2.64
C GLN A 125 16.61 -9.48 -2.61
N SER A 126 16.85 -8.75 -1.51
CA SER A 126 18.07 -7.93 -1.35
C SER A 126 18.98 -8.49 -0.26
N THR A 127 20.27 -8.51 -0.60
CA THR A 127 21.38 -8.85 0.30
C THR A 127 22.32 -7.68 0.55
N ASP A 128 22.08 -6.53 -0.11
CA ASP A 128 22.90 -5.33 0.05
C ASP A 128 22.73 -4.74 1.47
N PRO A 129 23.79 -4.73 2.30
CA PRO A 129 23.72 -4.15 3.66
C PRO A 129 23.57 -2.62 3.64
N ALA A 130 23.91 -1.94 2.55
CA ALA A 130 23.74 -0.50 2.40
C ALA A 130 22.29 -0.11 2.10
N ALA A 131 21.51 -1.02 1.52
CA ALA A 131 20.09 -0.81 1.29
C ALA A 131 19.30 -0.76 2.60
N GLN A 132 18.14 -0.09 2.63
CA GLN A 132 17.40 0.15 3.86
C GLN A 132 15.89 -0.09 3.69
N PRO A 133 15.28 -0.99 4.47
CA PRO A 133 13.83 -1.08 4.65
C PRO A 133 13.32 0.02 5.56
N TYR A 134 12.16 0.56 5.24
CA TYR A 134 11.41 1.48 6.09
C TYR A 134 10.00 0.94 6.27
N VAL A 135 9.57 0.79 7.51
CA VAL A 135 8.20 0.40 7.89
C VAL A 135 7.66 1.45 8.83
N ILE A 136 6.80 2.30 8.31
CA ILE A 136 6.34 3.52 8.99
C ILE A 136 4.81 3.51 9.07
N SER A 137 4.26 3.91 10.21
CA SER A 137 2.80 4.07 10.35
C SER A 137 2.27 5.10 9.37
N GLY A 138 1.42 4.67 8.44
CA GLY A 138 0.88 5.51 7.38
C GLY A 138 0.26 4.69 6.24
N SER A 139 -0.23 5.37 5.22
CA SER A 139 -0.73 4.72 3.99
C SER A 139 0.41 4.51 2.99
N GLY A 140 0.13 3.77 1.89
CA GLY A 140 1.07 3.64 0.77
C GLY A 140 1.49 4.98 0.17
N THR A 141 0.59 5.98 0.19
CA THR A 141 0.86 7.34 -0.29
C THR A 141 2.00 8.04 0.46
N LEU A 142 2.22 7.70 1.75
CA LEU A 142 3.40 8.16 2.48
C LEU A 142 4.71 7.71 1.81
N GLY A 143 4.71 6.58 1.08
CA GLY A 143 5.85 6.15 0.29
C GLY A 143 6.21 7.14 -0.83
N TRP A 144 5.20 7.76 -1.46
CA TRP A 144 5.43 8.82 -2.45
C TRP A 144 6.02 10.07 -1.80
N ASP A 145 5.50 10.49 -0.63
CA ASP A 145 6.08 11.59 0.16
C ASP A 145 7.53 11.30 0.55
N LEU A 146 7.85 10.06 0.96
CA LEU A 146 9.22 9.65 1.24
C LEU A 146 10.13 9.81 0.03
N VAL A 147 9.69 9.38 -1.17
CA VAL A 147 10.45 9.56 -2.41
C VAL A 147 10.61 11.03 -2.75
N ALA A 148 9.50 11.77 -2.81
CA ALA A 148 9.52 13.18 -3.23
C ALA A 148 10.34 14.06 -2.28
N ALA A 149 10.17 13.89 -0.97
CA ALA A 149 10.88 14.70 0.03
C ALA A 149 12.39 14.41 0.08
N ASN A 150 12.79 13.14 -0.12
CA ASN A 150 14.17 12.73 0.13
C ASN A 150 15.03 12.62 -1.13
N LEU A 151 14.45 12.19 -2.26
CA LEU A 151 15.21 11.86 -3.46
C LEU A 151 15.18 12.94 -4.55
N VAL A 152 14.30 13.94 -4.40
CA VAL A 152 14.20 15.05 -5.37
C VAL A 152 14.29 16.37 -4.61
N GLU A 153 15.02 17.33 -5.17
CA GLU A 153 15.04 18.72 -4.69
C GLU A 153 14.13 19.60 -5.57
N ALA A 154 13.60 20.68 -5.00
CA ALA A 154 12.78 21.60 -5.78
C ALA A 154 13.55 22.11 -7.01
N GLY A 155 12.92 22.06 -8.17
CA GLY A 155 13.50 22.40 -9.46
C GLY A 155 14.27 21.26 -10.16
N GLU A 156 14.53 20.12 -9.49
CA GLU A 156 15.07 18.94 -10.17
C GLU A 156 14.02 18.26 -11.05
N ASP A 157 14.47 17.58 -12.08
CA ASP A 157 13.63 16.91 -13.06
C ASP A 157 13.33 15.48 -12.66
N ALA A 158 12.05 15.10 -12.75
CA ALA A 158 11.56 13.74 -12.53
C ALA A 158 10.79 13.24 -13.77
N LEU A 159 11.03 11.99 -14.17
CA LEU A 159 10.27 11.31 -15.21
C LEU A 159 9.27 10.37 -14.55
N VAL A 160 7.99 10.49 -14.90
CA VAL A 160 6.92 9.61 -14.40
C VAL A 160 6.34 8.79 -15.55
N LEU A 161 6.39 7.48 -15.42
CA LEU A 161 5.76 6.53 -16.35
C LEU A 161 4.36 6.21 -15.81
N SER A 162 3.33 6.79 -16.44
CA SER A 162 1.94 6.64 -15.96
C SER A 162 1.17 5.63 -16.81
N THR A 163 0.49 4.72 -16.14
CA THR A 163 -0.44 3.74 -16.72
C THR A 163 -1.87 3.96 -16.21
N GLY A 164 -2.10 5.04 -15.44
CA GLY A 164 -3.40 5.37 -14.90
C GLY A 164 -3.38 6.29 -13.68
N TYR A 165 -4.38 6.13 -12.83
CA TYR A 165 -4.67 7.00 -11.69
C TYR A 165 -3.50 7.14 -10.70
N PHE A 166 -2.78 6.03 -10.42
CA PHE A 166 -1.72 6.04 -9.41
C PHE A 166 -0.42 6.65 -9.94
N GLY A 167 -0.10 6.44 -11.21
CA GLY A 167 0.99 7.16 -11.87
C GLY A 167 0.74 8.67 -11.92
N ASP A 168 -0.49 9.10 -12.23
CA ASP A 168 -0.90 10.51 -12.18
C ASP A 168 -0.75 11.10 -10.78
N GLY A 169 -1.22 10.37 -9.74
CA GLY A 169 -1.09 10.80 -8.35
C GLY A 169 0.36 10.91 -7.87
N PHE A 170 1.23 10.02 -8.30
CA PHE A 170 2.66 10.12 -7.98
C PHE A 170 3.30 11.35 -8.64
N ALA A 171 2.91 11.66 -9.88
CA ALA A 171 3.35 12.89 -10.55
C ALA A 171 2.91 14.14 -9.79
N ASP A 172 1.67 14.17 -9.29
CA ASP A 172 1.15 15.31 -8.51
C ASP A 172 1.87 15.41 -7.15
N CYS A 173 2.19 14.30 -6.50
CA CYS A 173 3.00 14.30 -5.28
C CYS A 173 4.39 14.92 -5.54
N LEU A 174 5.09 14.51 -6.59
CA LEU A 174 6.39 15.08 -6.95
C LEU A 174 6.31 16.59 -7.21
N ARG A 175 5.26 17.05 -7.92
CA ARG A 175 5.01 18.48 -8.15
C ARG A 175 4.77 19.24 -6.84
N ALA A 176 4.06 18.65 -5.89
CA ALA A 176 3.81 19.27 -4.58
C ALA A 176 5.10 19.54 -3.79
N TYR A 177 6.15 18.75 -4.02
CA TYR A 177 7.50 18.98 -3.48
C TYR A 177 8.40 19.84 -4.37
N GLY A 178 7.86 20.40 -5.46
CA GLY A 178 8.55 21.36 -6.32
C GLY A 178 9.37 20.73 -7.44
N ALA A 179 9.24 19.44 -7.74
CA ALA A 179 9.91 18.81 -8.87
C ALA A 179 9.34 19.26 -10.21
N ASN A 180 10.18 19.35 -11.23
CA ASN A 180 9.78 19.52 -12.63
C ASN A 180 9.44 18.14 -13.21
N VAL A 181 8.15 17.83 -13.31
CA VAL A 181 7.69 16.51 -13.73
C VAL A 181 7.43 16.45 -15.23
N THR A 182 8.19 15.60 -15.93
CA THR A 182 7.85 15.10 -17.27
C THR A 182 7.06 13.79 -17.10
N LYS A 183 5.90 13.68 -17.75
CA LYS A 183 5.07 12.48 -17.68
C LYS A 183 4.99 11.83 -19.04
N LEU A 184 5.27 10.52 -19.12
CA LEU A 184 4.97 9.67 -20.26
C LEU A 184 3.73 8.84 -19.90
N ASP A 185 2.66 9.02 -20.66
CA ASP A 185 1.41 8.30 -20.48
C ASP A 185 1.35 7.10 -21.43
N GLY A 186 0.99 5.93 -20.90
CA GLY A 186 0.52 4.83 -21.73
C GLY A 186 -0.89 5.12 -22.26
N GLU A 187 -1.25 4.51 -23.39
CA GLU A 187 -2.66 4.45 -23.80
C GLU A 187 -3.49 3.71 -22.74
N VAL A 188 -4.80 3.94 -22.72
CA VAL A 188 -5.68 3.26 -21.75
C VAL A 188 -5.57 1.74 -21.92
N GLY A 189 -5.09 1.07 -20.88
CA GLY A 189 -4.84 -0.38 -20.93
C GLY A 189 -3.47 -0.78 -21.49
N GLY A 190 -2.59 0.19 -21.75
CA GLY A 190 -1.21 0.00 -22.14
C GLY A 190 -0.23 0.70 -21.20
N ARG A 191 1.05 0.62 -21.53
CA ARG A 191 2.15 1.26 -20.79
C ARG A 191 3.09 1.99 -21.74
N PRO A 192 3.86 3.00 -21.27
CA PRO A 192 4.94 3.60 -22.05
C PRO A 192 5.93 2.53 -22.51
N GLN A 193 6.35 2.61 -23.76
CA GLN A 193 7.24 1.61 -24.36
C GLN A 193 8.72 2.01 -24.18
N LEU A 194 9.62 1.01 -24.12
CA LEU A 194 11.05 1.25 -23.90
C LEU A 194 11.69 2.26 -24.87
N PRO A 195 11.37 2.28 -26.19
CA PRO A 195 11.93 3.28 -27.09
C PRO A 195 11.56 4.73 -26.73
N GLU A 196 10.34 4.97 -26.23
CA GLU A 196 9.86 6.29 -25.81
C GLU A 196 10.58 6.73 -24.52
N ILE A 197 10.77 5.78 -23.59
CA ILE A 197 11.47 6.00 -22.34
C ILE A 197 12.95 6.31 -22.61
N GLU A 198 13.59 5.52 -23.48
CA GLU A 198 14.98 5.73 -23.89
C GLU A 198 15.19 7.10 -24.54
N LYS A 199 14.27 7.49 -25.43
CA LYS A 199 14.28 8.82 -26.04
C LYS A 199 14.21 9.92 -24.98
N ALA A 200 13.25 9.87 -24.06
CA ALA A 200 13.11 10.87 -23.00
C ALA A 200 14.37 10.98 -22.11
N LEU A 201 14.97 9.83 -21.75
CA LEU A 201 16.19 9.76 -20.94
C LEU A 201 17.42 10.30 -21.70
N SER A 202 17.44 10.19 -23.03
CA SER A 202 18.53 10.69 -23.88
C SER A 202 18.45 12.21 -24.11
N GLU A 203 17.24 12.75 -24.17
CA GLU A 203 16.98 14.17 -24.40
C GLU A 203 17.16 15.03 -23.15
N LYS A 204 16.96 14.46 -21.96
CA LYS A 204 16.97 15.19 -20.69
C LYS A 204 17.50 14.32 -19.54
N LYS A 205 18.24 14.93 -18.63
CA LYS A 205 18.67 14.27 -17.38
C LYS A 205 17.58 14.37 -16.33
N TYR A 206 17.24 13.24 -15.75
CA TYR A 206 16.27 13.15 -14.66
C TYR A 206 16.96 12.67 -13.38
N LYS A 207 16.55 13.24 -12.24
CA LYS A 207 16.99 12.77 -10.92
C LYS A 207 16.44 11.38 -10.61
N ILE A 208 15.15 11.19 -10.90
CA ILE A 208 14.46 9.91 -10.73
C ILE A 208 13.61 9.59 -11.95
N VAL A 209 13.40 8.32 -12.21
CA VAL A 209 12.26 7.80 -12.97
C VAL A 209 11.35 7.02 -12.02
N THR A 210 10.05 7.30 -12.05
CA THR A 210 9.06 6.54 -11.28
C THR A 210 8.18 5.72 -12.20
N VAL A 211 7.86 4.51 -11.79
CA VAL A 211 6.96 3.59 -12.51
C VAL A 211 5.99 2.93 -11.54
N THR A 212 4.71 2.95 -11.87
CA THR A 212 3.71 2.13 -11.17
C THR A 212 3.77 0.73 -11.74
N HIS A 213 4.22 -0.25 -10.93
CA HIS A 213 4.40 -1.64 -11.39
C HIS A 213 3.07 -2.27 -11.77
N VAL A 214 2.08 -2.21 -10.87
CA VAL A 214 0.68 -2.56 -11.19
C VAL A 214 -0.22 -1.39 -10.86
N ASP A 215 -0.80 -0.75 -11.86
CA ASP A 215 -1.79 0.30 -11.66
C ASP A 215 -3.18 -0.31 -11.46
N THR A 216 -3.72 -0.21 -10.25
CA THR A 216 -5.02 -0.79 -9.93
C THR A 216 -6.20 -0.09 -10.59
N SER A 217 -5.97 1.04 -11.26
CA SER A 217 -7.01 1.69 -12.06
C SER A 217 -7.22 1.05 -13.43
N THR A 218 -6.24 0.31 -13.93
CA THR A 218 -6.28 -0.30 -15.27
C THR A 218 -5.97 -1.79 -15.28
N GLY A 219 -5.28 -2.30 -14.24
CA GLY A 219 -4.74 -3.66 -14.21
C GLY A 219 -3.53 -3.84 -15.11
N VAL A 220 -2.89 -2.74 -15.50
CA VAL A 220 -1.66 -2.78 -16.31
C VAL A 220 -0.46 -3.11 -15.43
N LEU A 221 0.33 -4.07 -15.87
CA LEU A 221 1.64 -4.47 -15.34
C LEU A 221 2.73 -3.79 -16.18
N SER A 222 3.58 -3.01 -15.52
CA SER A 222 4.76 -2.41 -16.14
C SER A 222 5.94 -3.38 -16.09
N GLU A 223 6.75 -3.40 -17.12
CA GLU A 223 7.94 -4.23 -17.20
C GLU A 223 9.11 -3.52 -16.49
N LEU A 224 9.66 -4.11 -15.43
CA LEU A 224 10.68 -3.47 -14.60
C LEU A 224 12.11 -3.82 -15.00
N LYS A 225 12.39 -5.07 -15.35
CA LYS A 225 13.75 -5.56 -15.59
C LYS A 225 14.43 -4.82 -16.74
N ASN A 226 13.78 -4.77 -17.91
CA ASN A 226 14.34 -4.07 -19.08
C ASN A 226 14.25 -2.55 -18.93
N LEU A 227 13.26 -2.03 -18.20
CA LEU A 227 13.19 -0.62 -17.84
C LEU A 227 14.44 -0.22 -17.03
N ALA A 228 14.75 -0.94 -15.96
CA ALA A 228 15.90 -0.64 -15.11
C ALA A 228 17.21 -0.77 -15.89
N ALA A 229 17.36 -1.81 -16.73
CA ALA A 229 18.51 -1.98 -17.62
C ALA A 229 18.65 -0.82 -18.60
N THR A 230 17.54 -0.34 -19.18
CA THR A 230 17.53 0.80 -20.11
C THR A 230 17.95 2.08 -19.39
N VAL A 231 17.39 2.36 -18.22
CA VAL A 231 17.77 3.53 -17.41
C VAL A 231 19.26 3.47 -17.06
N ARG A 232 19.73 2.32 -16.62
CA ARG A 232 21.15 2.14 -16.24
C ARG A 232 22.10 2.38 -17.42
N ARG A 233 21.70 1.97 -18.62
CA ARG A 233 22.49 2.16 -19.85
C ARG A 233 22.49 3.60 -20.34
N VAL A 234 21.32 4.26 -20.31
CA VAL A 234 21.13 5.58 -20.96
C VAL A 234 21.40 6.74 -20.00
N SER A 235 21.00 6.61 -18.75
CA SER A 235 21.11 7.65 -17.72
C SER A 235 21.48 7.02 -16.37
N PRO A 236 22.72 6.53 -16.19
CA PRO A 236 23.16 5.74 -15.04
C PRO A 236 22.99 6.46 -13.68
N GLU A 237 22.98 7.80 -13.70
CA GLU A 237 22.76 8.60 -12.48
C GLU A 237 21.30 8.69 -12.06
N THR A 238 20.35 8.41 -12.95
CA THR A 238 18.91 8.43 -12.65
C THR A 238 18.54 7.28 -11.73
N LEU A 239 17.83 7.57 -10.64
CA LEU A 239 17.32 6.54 -9.72
C LEU A 239 16.01 5.94 -10.26
N VAL A 240 15.89 4.61 -10.19
CA VAL A 240 14.68 3.87 -10.60
C VAL A 240 13.81 3.59 -9.39
N ILE A 241 12.66 4.21 -9.33
CA ILE A 241 11.71 4.13 -8.21
C ILE A 241 10.41 3.47 -8.67
N VAL A 242 10.01 2.43 -7.94
CA VAL A 242 8.84 1.61 -8.25
C VAL A 242 7.73 1.87 -7.23
N ASP A 243 6.54 2.23 -7.70
CA ASP A 243 5.33 2.06 -6.92
C ASP A 243 4.88 0.60 -7.04
N GLY A 244 5.18 -0.17 -6.02
CA GLY A 244 4.86 -1.59 -5.89
C GLY A 244 3.66 -1.85 -4.98
N VAL A 245 2.81 -0.86 -4.72
CA VAL A 245 1.70 -1.00 -3.76
C VAL A 245 0.80 -2.19 -4.11
N CYS A 246 0.53 -2.43 -5.37
CA CYS A 246 -0.33 -3.54 -5.79
C CYS A 246 0.44 -4.74 -6.37
N SER A 247 1.76 -4.74 -6.34
CA SER A 247 2.58 -5.79 -6.94
C SER A 247 3.46 -6.54 -5.94
N VAL A 248 3.92 -5.87 -4.88
CA VAL A 248 4.76 -6.52 -3.85
C VAL A 248 4.03 -7.72 -3.25
N ALA A 249 4.73 -8.85 -3.18
CA ALA A 249 4.24 -10.16 -2.73
C ALA A 249 3.26 -10.87 -3.68
N CYS A 250 3.04 -10.37 -4.91
CA CYS A 250 2.26 -11.08 -5.94
C CYS A 250 2.89 -11.05 -7.33
N GLU A 251 3.74 -10.07 -7.61
CA GLU A 251 4.58 -10.02 -8.82
C GLU A 251 6.04 -10.11 -8.41
N GLU A 252 6.89 -10.61 -9.29
CA GLU A 252 8.32 -10.65 -9.03
C GLU A 252 8.93 -9.25 -8.99
N ILE A 253 9.76 -8.97 -7.98
CA ILE A 253 10.58 -7.77 -7.87
C ILE A 253 11.96 -8.20 -7.32
N ALA A 254 12.87 -8.56 -8.21
CA ALA A 254 14.24 -8.92 -7.87
C ALA A 254 15.09 -7.65 -7.73
N PHE A 255 14.98 -6.98 -6.57
CA PHE A 255 15.46 -5.62 -6.34
C PHE A 255 16.94 -5.43 -6.68
N ASP A 256 17.83 -6.27 -6.12
CA ASP A 256 19.26 -6.18 -6.35
C ASP A 256 19.63 -6.59 -7.79
N GLU A 257 19.05 -7.70 -8.29
CA GLU A 257 19.33 -8.23 -9.63
C GLU A 257 18.97 -7.23 -10.72
N TRP A 258 17.80 -6.56 -10.58
CA TRP A 258 17.36 -5.59 -11.58
C TRP A 258 17.93 -4.19 -11.37
N GLY A 259 18.67 -3.97 -10.28
CA GLY A 259 19.33 -2.70 -9.98
C GLY A 259 18.35 -1.56 -9.72
N LEU A 260 17.27 -1.85 -9.00
CA LEU A 260 16.28 -0.85 -8.59
C LEU A 260 16.84 0.02 -7.46
N ASP A 261 16.34 1.25 -7.34
CA ASP A 261 16.78 2.19 -6.31
C ASP A 261 15.75 2.42 -5.22
N GLY A 262 14.49 2.16 -5.48
CA GLY A 262 13.44 2.23 -4.48
C GLY A 262 12.20 1.49 -4.88
N VAL A 263 11.56 0.84 -3.91
CA VAL A 263 10.20 0.29 -4.05
C VAL A 263 9.38 0.79 -2.88
N VAL A 264 8.19 1.33 -3.16
CA VAL A 264 7.22 1.72 -2.14
C VAL A 264 6.00 0.81 -2.21
N THR A 265 5.48 0.39 -1.06
CA THR A 265 4.30 -0.46 -0.97
C THR A 265 3.50 -0.17 0.31
N ALA A 266 2.46 -0.94 0.56
CA ALA A 266 1.58 -0.78 1.71
C ALA A 266 1.08 -2.13 2.24
N SER A 267 0.70 -2.16 3.51
CA SER A 267 0.36 -3.38 4.22
C SER A 267 -0.90 -4.10 3.72
N GLN A 268 -1.92 -3.36 3.23
CA GLN A 268 -3.28 -3.86 2.95
C GLN A 268 -3.47 -4.52 1.58
N LYS A 269 -2.40 -4.75 0.84
CA LYS A 269 -2.40 -5.42 -0.47
C LYS A 269 -1.94 -6.88 -0.30
N ALA A 270 -1.24 -7.44 -1.27
CA ALA A 270 -0.85 -8.85 -1.25
C ALA A 270 0.06 -9.28 -0.07
N ILE A 271 0.60 -8.33 0.71
CA ILE A 271 1.23 -8.62 2.00
C ILE A 271 0.19 -9.15 3.01
N GLY A 272 -1.07 -8.74 2.92
CA GLY A 272 -2.17 -9.30 3.70
C GLY A 272 -2.23 -8.85 5.16
N VAL A 273 -1.83 -7.60 5.43
CA VAL A 273 -1.91 -6.97 6.77
C VAL A 273 -2.92 -5.82 6.70
N PRO A 274 -3.70 -5.55 7.74
CA PRO A 274 -4.59 -4.39 7.76
C PRO A 274 -3.88 -3.08 7.41
N ALA A 275 -4.63 -2.14 6.80
CA ALA A 275 -4.09 -0.84 6.41
C ALA A 275 -3.50 -0.09 7.60
N GLY A 276 -2.39 0.62 7.37
CA GLY A 276 -1.76 1.45 8.41
C GLY A 276 -0.23 1.42 8.41
N LEU A 277 0.40 0.62 7.53
CA LEU A 277 1.84 0.66 7.33
C LEU A 277 2.18 1.05 5.88
N SER A 278 3.00 2.09 5.74
CA SER A 278 3.79 2.38 4.57
C SER A 278 5.09 1.59 4.66
N ILE A 279 5.33 0.76 3.68
CA ILE A 279 6.51 -0.12 3.62
C ILE A 279 7.30 0.28 2.38
N SER A 280 8.59 0.51 2.54
CA SER A 280 9.46 0.85 1.41
C SER A 280 10.86 0.28 1.59
N PHE A 281 11.53 0.12 0.47
CA PHE A 281 12.90 -0.40 0.42
C PHE A 281 13.72 0.45 -0.55
N PHE A 282 14.87 0.94 -0.11
CA PHE A 282 15.72 1.81 -0.91
C PHE A 282 17.15 1.29 -0.97
N SER A 283 17.78 1.39 -2.13
CA SER A 283 19.19 1.02 -2.35
C SER A 283 20.14 1.91 -1.54
N GLY A 284 21.34 1.41 -1.26
CA GLY A 284 22.39 2.23 -0.64
C GLY A 284 22.65 3.52 -1.42
N ARG A 285 22.55 3.49 -2.76
CA ARG A 285 22.69 4.66 -3.63
C ARG A 285 21.57 5.69 -3.40
N ALA A 286 20.32 5.25 -3.26
CA ALA A 286 19.19 6.15 -2.97
C ALA A 286 19.31 6.76 -1.55
N VAL A 287 19.72 5.96 -0.57
CA VAL A 287 19.94 6.44 0.80
C VAL A 287 21.07 7.48 0.84
N ALA A 288 22.18 7.23 0.15
CA ALA A 288 23.30 8.19 0.03
C ALA A 288 22.87 9.47 -0.72
N ALA A 289 22.09 9.36 -1.79
CA ALA A 289 21.53 10.51 -2.50
C ALA A 289 20.72 11.42 -1.58
N ALA A 290 19.97 10.85 -0.65
CA ALA A 290 19.13 11.58 0.30
C ALA A 290 19.92 12.19 1.47
N LEU A 291 20.92 11.49 2.00
CA LEU A 291 21.58 11.86 3.25
C LEU A 291 22.93 12.58 3.05
N GLU A 292 23.63 12.30 1.95
CA GLU A 292 25.00 12.75 1.72
C GLU A 292 25.10 13.72 0.55
N ASN A 293 24.25 13.58 -0.47
CA ASN A 293 24.42 14.29 -1.75
C ASN A 293 23.39 15.40 -2.00
N ARG A 294 22.50 15.68 -1.05
CA ARG A 294 21.56 16.80 -1.17
C ARG A 294 22.24 18.15 -0.94
N LYS A 295 21.77 19.14 -1.68
CA LYS A 295 22.20 20.55 -1.53
C LYS A 295 21.31 21.32 -0.57
N THR A 296 20.04 20.90 -0.43
CA THR A 296 19.04 21.54 0.44
C THR A 296 18.57 20.61 1.54
N PRO A 297 18.12 21.12 2.69
CA PRO A 297 17.52 20.29 3.74
C PRO A 297 16.31 19.52 3.21
N ILE A 298 16.06 18.33 3.76
CA ILE A 298 14.86 17.55 3.45
C ILE A 298 13.61 18.34 3.91
N PRO A 299 12.67 18.66 3.00
CA PRO A 299 11.53 19.54 3.28
C PRO A 299 10.37 18.81 4.00
N ALA A 300 10.67 17.76 4.75
CA ALA A 300 9.70 17.00 5.53
C ALA A 300 10.30 16.59 6.87
N TYR A 301 9.51 16.70 7.96
CA TYR A 301 9.95 16.24 9.26
C TYR A 301 9.64 14.76 9.48
N PHE A 302 8.39 14.33 9.23
CA PHE A 302 7.99 12.93 9.40
C PHE A 302 8.47 12.04 8.25
N ALA A 303 8.27 12.44 7.00
CA ALA A 303 8.72 11.71 5.81
C ALA A 303 10.21 11.95 5.52
N SER A 304 11.09 11.83 6.52
CA SER A 304 12.51 12.17 6.43
C SER A 304 13.42 10.97 6.67
N PHE A 305 14.24 10.62 5.68
CA PHE A 305 15.28 9.59 5.83
C PHE A 305 16.28 9.94 6.94
N LYS A 306 16.59 11.23 7.10
CA LYS A 306 17.47 11.70 8.19
C LYS A 306 16.97 11.25 9.56
N ASN A 307 15.66 11.27 9.77
CA ASN A 307 15.06 10.88 11.04
C ASN A 307 14.84 9.37 11.14
N TRP A 308 14.38 8.72 10.05
CA TRP A 308 14.01 7.31 10.09
C TRP A 308 15.15 6.33 9.88
N THR A 309 16.19 6.66 9.09
CA THR A 309 17.29 5.73 8.82
C THR A 309 18.00 5.24 10.08
N PRO A 310 18.36 6.12 11.05
CA PRO A 310 18.97 5.66 12.29
C PRO A 310 18.04 4.74 13.11
N ILE A 311 16.73 5.01 13.07
CA ILE A 311 15.73 4.22 13.79
C ILE A 311 15.64 2.81 13.20
N MET A 312 15.47 2.70 11.87
CA MET A 312 15.35 1.40 11.20
C MET A 312 16.64 0.58 11.36
N ARG A 313 17.82 1.20 11.19
CA ARG A 313 19.12 0.53 11.42
C ARG A 313 19.26 0.03 12.85
N ASN A 314 18.82 0.80 13.84
CA ASN A 314 18.87 0.37 15.22
C ASN A 314 17.95 -0.83 15.48
N TYR A 315 16.71 -0.83 15.00
CA TYR A 315 15.82 -1.99 15.12
C TYR A 315 16.39 -3.24 14.42
N GLU A 316 16.96 -3.10 13.22
CA GLU A 316 17.66 -4.22 12.54
C GLU A 316 18.82 -4.75 13.38
N ALA A 317 19.55 -3.86 14.08
CA ALA A 317 20.63 -4.21 14.99
C ALA A 317 20.14 -4.66 16.39
N LYS A 318 18.83 -4.87 16.59
CA LYS A 318 18.21 -5.25 17.88
C LYS A 318 18.49 -4.23 19.00
N LYS A 319 18.58 -2.96 18.65
CA LYS A 319 18.79 -1.84 19.58
C LYS A 319 17.52 -0.98 19.67
N PRO A 320 17.11 -0.58 20.90
CA PRO A 320 15.97 0.33 21.06
C PRO A 320 16.27 1.69 20.43
N SER A 321 15.27 2.28 19.78
CA SER A 321 15.41 3.59 19.17
C SER A 321 14.05 4.28 19.07
N TYR A 322 14.07 5.62 19.03
CA TYR A 322 12.83 6.40 18.99
C TYR A 322 12.98 7.68 18.17
N PHE A 323 12.02 7.90 17.32
CA PHE A 323 11.75 9.17 16.65
C PHE A 323 10.25 9.47 16.66
N ALA A 324 9.43 8.49 16.29
CA ALA A 324 7.98 8.55 16.38
C ALA A 324 7.46 7.16 16.75
N THR A 325 6.36 7.08 17.47
CA THR A 325 5.80 5.82 17.97
C THR A 325 5.29 4.97 16.81
N PRO A 326 5.82 3.76 16.60
CA PRO A 326 5.28 2.81 15.63
C PRO A 326 3.95 2.23 16.15
N SER A 327 3.22 1.49 15.30
CA SER A 327 2.05 0.71 15.70
C SER A 327 2.48 -0.72 16.05
N PRO A 328 2.60 -1.11 17.35
CA PRO A 328 3.07 -2.44 17.72
C PRO A 328 2.17 -3.55 17.13
N GLN A 329 0.86 -3.39 17.20
CA GLN A 329 -0.10 -4.39 16.71
C GLN A 329 0.06 -4.63 15.20
N LEU A 330 0.25 -3.58 14.39
CA LEU A 330 0.50 -3.73 12.96
C LEU A 330 1.88 -4.34 12.65
N ILE A 331 2.88 -4.09 13.50
CA ILE A 331 4.20 -4.71 13.35
C ILE A 331 4.12 -6.21 13.67
N HIS A 332 3.38 -6.64 14.69
CA HIS A 332 3.12 -8.06 14.95
C HIS A 332 2.37 -8.72 13.78
N ALA A 333 1.36 -8.04 13.22
CA ALA A 333 0.64 -8.52 12.05
C ALA A 333 1.59 -8.66 10.83
N LEU A 334 2.46 -7.67 10.60
CA LEU A 334 3.46 -7.70 9.53
C LEU A 334 4.45 -8.85 9.72
N HIS A 335 4.95 -9.04 10.94
CA HIS A 335 5.85 -10.15 11.26
C HIS A 335 5.20 -11.50 10.93
N THR A 336 3.94 -11.71 11.35
CA THR A 336 3.18 -12.93 11.06
C THR A 336 2.99 -13.13 9.56
N ALA A 337 2.53 -12.10 8.85
CA ALA A 337 2.30 -12.16 7.40
C ALA A 337 3.59 -12.45 6.62
N LEU A 338 4.70 -11.78 6.94
CA LEU A 338 6.00 -12.03 6.30
C LEU A 338 6.53 -13.42 6.61
N THR A 339 6.32 -13.94 7.82
CA THR A 339 6.65 -15.32 8.17
C THR A 339 5.91 -16.32 7.28
N GLN A 340 4.59 -16.11 7.06
CA GLN A 340 3.80 -16.94 6.15
C GLN A 340 4.25 -16.82 4.70
N ILE A 341 4.50 -15.60 4.22
CA ILE A 341 4.94 -15.35 2.83
C ILE A 341 6.28 -16.03 2.54
N LEU A 342 7.22 -15.95 3.49
CA LEU A 342 8.58 -16.47 3.33
C LEU A 342 8.74 -17.94 3.75
N ALA A 343 7.67 -18.60 4.18
CA ALA A 343 7.69 -20.03 4.53
C ALA A 343 7.94 -20.92 3.30
N LYS A 344 7.70 -20.41 2.10
CA LYS A 344 7.96 -21.06 0.82
C LYS A 344 8.75 -20.13 -0.10
N PRO A 345 9.38 -20.65 -1.16
CA PRO A 345 10.01 -19.80 -2.18
C PRO A 345 9.02 -18.80 -2.76
N LEU A 346 9.44 -17.55 -2.93
CA LEU A 346 8.58 -16.48 -3.49
C LEU A 346 8.07 -16.81 -4.89
N ALA A 347 8.87 -17.53 -5.69
CA ALA A 347 8.46 -17.98 -7.02
C ALA A 347 7.18 -18.84 -7.01
N GLU A 348 6.99 -19.70 -6.00
CA GLU A 348 5.74 -20.47 -5.85
C GLU A 348 4.53 -19.54 -5.60
N ARG A 349 4.75 -18.50 -4.82
CA ARG A 349 3.70 -17.50 -4.53
C ARG A 349 3.32 -16.69 -5.78
N PHE A 350 4.30 -16.27 -6.56
CA PHE A 350 4.07 -15.57 -7.83
C PHE A 350 3.33 -16.47 -8.81
N GLN A 351 3.79 -17.73 -8.96
CA GLN A 351 3.16 -18.73 -9.82
C GLN A 351 1.70 -18.98 -9.43
N GLY A 352 1.39 -19.08 -8.14
CA GLY A 352 0.01 -19.24 -7.68
C GLY A 352 -0.90 -18.05 -8.05
N HIS A 353 -0.39 -16.82 -8.02
CA HIS A 353 -1.14 -15.65 -8.49
C HIS A 353 -1.35 -15.68 -10.01
N ILE A 354 -0.35 -16.11 -10.79
CA ILE A 354 -0.46 -16.28 -12.26
C ILE A 354 -1.57 -17.29 -12.58
N GLU A 355 -1.58 -18.46 -11.95
CA GLU A 355 -2.58 -19.51 -12.17
C GLU A 355 -4.01 -19.02 -11.86
N VAL A 356 -4.19 -18.31 -10.75
CA VAL A 356 -5.49 -17.71 -10.40
C VAL A 356 -5.88 -16.62 -11.39
N SER A 357 -4.93 -15.79 -11.80
CA SER A 357 -5.14 -14.75 -12.81
C SER A 357 -5.62 -15.35 -14.14
N ASP A 358 -4.97 -16.40 -14.61
CA ASP A 358 -5.33 -17.08 -15.86
C ASP A 358 -6.74 -17.67 -15.78
N LYS A 359 -7.09 -18.27 -14.64
CA LYS A 359 -8.46 -18.77 -14.36
C LYS A 359 -9.49 -17.63 -14.44
N VAL A 360 -9.20 -16.48 -13.81
CA VAL A 360 -10.10 -15.32 -13.80
C VAL A 360 -10.25 -14.75 -15.21
N LYS A 361 -9.14 -14.51 -15.91
CA LYS A 361 -9.14 -13.94 -17.26
C LYS A 361 -9.83 -14.87 -18.27
N LYS A 362 -9.61 -16.18 -18.16
CA LYS A 362 -10.33 -17.16 -18.96
C LYS A 362 -11.82 -17.08 -18.72
N ALA A 363 -12.29 -17.04 -17.48
CA ALA A 363 -13.71 -16.94 -17.17
C ALA A 363 -14.33 -15.63 -17.68
N VAL A 364 -13.60 -14.53 -17.64
CA VAL A 364 -14.00 -13.23 -18.22
C VAL A 364 -14.14 -13.34 -19.74
N ALA A 365 -13.18 -13.99 -20.41
CA ALA A 365 -13.23 -14.21 -21.86
C ALA A 365 -14.37 -15.18 -22.26
N ASP A 366 -14.60 -16.24 -21.48
CA ASP A 366 -15.71 -17.20 -21.71
C ASP A 366 -17.09 -16.49 -21.59
N LEU A 367 -17.18 -15.40 -20.84
CA LEU A 367 -18.36 -14.52 -20.79
C LEU A 367 -18.43 -13.49 -21.93
N GLY A 368 -17.52 -13.54 -22.91
CA GLY A 368 -17.45 -12.57 -24.00
C GLY A 368 -17.00 -11.16 -23.59
N LEU A 369 -16.46 -11.00 -22.37
CA LEU A 369 -16.01 -9.71 -21.86
C LEU A 369 -14.52 -9.46 -22.18
N LYS A 370 -14.12 -8.19 -22.12
CA LYS A 370 -12.73 -7.76 -22.33
C LYS A 370 -12.15 -7.22 -21.04
N VAL A 371 -10.85 -7.41 -20.84
CA VAL A 371 -10.09 -6.76 -19.77
C VAL A 371 -9.53 -5.42 -20.25
N VAL A 372 -9.26 -4.49 -19.31
CA VAL A 372 -8.76 -3.16 -19.65
C VAL A 372 -7.33 -3.22 -20.16
N ALA A 373 -6.45 -3.99 -19.52
CA ALA A 373 -5.08 -4.19 -19.99
C ALA A 373 -5.10 -5.01 -21.30
N THR A 374 -4.67 -4.38 -22.40
CA THR A 374 -4.94 -4.89 -23.76
C THR A 374 -4.03 -6.03 -24.21
N LYS A 375 -2.75 -6.01 -23.78
CA LYS A 375 -1.77 -7.03 -24.16
C LYS A 375 -1.60 -8.02 -23.02
N PRO A 376 -1.53 -9.34 -23.30
CA PRO A 376 -1.35 -10.37 -22.27
C PRO A 376 -0.14 -10.11 -21.36
N GLU A 377 0.99 -9.69 -21.92
CA GLU A 377 2.22 -9.38 -21.20
C GLU A 377 2.16 -8.12 -20.32
N ASP A 378 1.14 -7.28 -20.54
CA ASP A 378 0.89 -6.07 -19.75
C ASP A 378 -0.23 -6.28 -18.72
N GLN A 379 -0.70 -7.51 -18.49
CA GLN A 379 -1.79 -7.82 -17.58
C GLN A 379 -1.30 -8.27 -16.21
N ALA A 380 -1.68 -7.55 -15.16
CA ALA A 380 -1.37 -7.90 -13.76
C ALA A 380 -1.94 -9.28 -13.36
N HIS A 381 -1.25 -9.96 -12.40
CA HIS A 381 -1.64 -11.29 -11.95
C HIS A 381 -2.41 -11.32 -10.62
N ALA A 382 -2.57 -10.19 -9.96
CA ALA A 382 -3.25 -10.13 -8.66
C ALA A 382 -4.58 -9.34 -8.71
N MET A 383 -4.92 -8.78 -9.87
CA MET A 383 -6.19 -8.10 -10.09
C MET A 383 -6.53 -8.06 -11.59
N THR A 384 -7.81 -7.94 -11.90
CA THR A 384 -8.32 -7.79 -13.27
C THR A 384 -9.32 -6.64 -13.33
N ALA A 385 -9.09 -5.69 -14.22
CA ALA A 385 -10.04 -4.66 -14.60
C ALA A 385 -10.88 -5.15 -15.79
N ILE A 386 -12.19 -5.22 -15.63
CA ILE A 386 -13.11 -5.90 -16.56
C ILE A 386 -14.06 -4.87 -17.15
N TYR A 387 -14.02 -4.68 -18.49
CA TYR A 387 -15.02 -3.87 -19.16
C TYR A 387 -16.41 -4.51 -19.01
N LEU A 388 -17.39 -3.68 -18.68
CA LEU A 388 -18.79 -4.06 -18.68
C LEU A 388 -19.34 -4.05 -20.13
N PRO A 389 -20.29 -4.93 -20.44
CA PRO A 389 -20.92 -4.97 -21.75
C PRO A 389 -21.72 -3.69 -22.00
N GLU A 390 -21.97 -3.38 -23.26
CA GLU A 390 -22.77 -2.22 -23.64
C GLU A 390 -24.18 -2.27 -23.02
N GLY A 391 -24.62 -1.15 -22.50
CA GLY A 391 -25.91 -1.03 -21.79
C GLY A 391 -25.91 -1.47 -20.34
N VAL A 392 -24.79 -2.00 -19.79
CA VAL A 392 -24.66 -2.40 -18.40
C VAL A 392 -23.62 -1.53 -17.71
N GLY A 393 -24.00 -0.88 -16.62
CA GLY A 393 -23.12 -0.04 -15.83
C GLY A 393 -22.69 -0.68 -14.50
N ALA A 394 -21.65 -0.13 -13.88
CA ALA A 394 -21.22 -0.57 -12.55
C ALA A 394 -22.35 -0.50 -11.49
N PRO A 395 -23.25 0.51 -11.49
CA PRO A 395 -24.40 0.54 -10.58
C PRO A 395 -25.39 -0.62 -10.77
N ASP A 396 -25.44 -1.24 -11.95
CA ASP A 396 -26.34 -2.37 -12.21
C ASP A 396 -25.78 -3.70 -11.71
N VAL A 397 -24.46 -3.82 -11.61
CA VAL A 397 -23.74 -5.08 -11.31
C VAL A 397 -23.25 -5.12 -9.85
N LEU A 398 -22.61 -4.04 -9.36
CA LEU A 398 -21.98 -4.05 -8.03
C LEU A 398 -22.94 -4.34 -6.87
N PRO A 399 -24.18 -3.79 -6.82
CA PRO A 399 -25.12 -4.13 -5.77
C PRO A 399 -25.58 -5.60 -5.83
N LYS A 400 -25.69 -6.20 -7.02
CA LYS A 400 -26.03 -7.61 -7.19
C LYS A 400 -24.91 -8.53 -6.71
N LEU A 401 -23.64 -8.19 -7.01
CA LEU A 401 -22.47 -8.87 -6.45
C LEU A 401 -22.49 -8.84 -4.91
N ALA A 402 -22.71 -7.66 -4.33
CA ALA A 402 -22.78 -7.50 -2.88
C ALA A 402 -23.93 -8.34 -2.27
N GLY A 403 -25.09 -8.39 -2.92
CA GLY A 403 -26.22 -9.24 -2.55
C GLY A 403 -25.91 -10.75 -2.59
N LYS A 404 -24.91 -11.16 -3.41
CA LYS A 404 -24.40 -12.54 -3.47
C LYS A 404 -23.20 -12.78 -2.53
N GLY A 405 -22.91 -11.81 -1.64
CA GLY A 405 -21.84 -11.90 -0.66
C GLY A 405 -20.44 -11.77 -1.25
N VAL A 406 -20.27 -10.96 -2.31
CA VAL A 406 -18.98 -10.66 -2.97
C VAL A 406 -18.88 -9.16 -3.25
N VAL A 407 -17.76 -8.54 -2.91
CA VAL A 407 -17.56 -7.10 -3.08
C VAL A 407 -16.46 -6.82 -4.09
N PHE A 408 -16.82 -6.23 -5.23
CA PHE A 408 -15.90 -5.72 -6.25
C PHE A 408 -15.85 -4.19 -6.19
N ALA A 409 -14.83 -3.60 -6.83
CA ALA A 409 -14.68 -2.14 -6.92
C ALA A 409 -15.15 -1.61 -8.28
N GLY A 410 -15.70 -0.40 -8.30
CA GLY A 410 -15.93 0.35 -9.53
C GLY A 410 -14.64 0.89 -10.16
N GLY A 411 -14.73 1.36 -11.40
CA GLY A 411 -13.63 2.00 -12.11
C GLY A 411 -13.23 3.34 -11.47
N ILE A 412 -11.94 3.69 -11.58
CA ILE A 412 -11.39 4.98 -11.10
C ILE A 412 -10.54 5.71 -12.14
N HIS A 413 -10.22 5.08 -13.27
CA HIS A 413 -9.52 5.74 -14.36
C HIS A 413 -10.44 6.77 -15.03
N LYS A 414 -10.05 8.06 -14.99
CA LYS A 414 -10.91 9.20 -15.37
C LYS A 414 -11.56 9.11 -16.77
N ALA A 415 -10.88 8.51 -17.74
CA ALA A 415 -11.42 8.38 -19.10
C ALA A 415 -12.46 7.26 -19.25
N ILE A 416 -12.47 6.25 -18.37
CA ILE A 416 -13.29 5.05 -18.52
C ILE A 416 -14.00 4.61 -17.24
N ALA A 417 -14.01 5.39 -16.17
CA ALA A 417 -14.46 4.98 -14.83
C ALA A 417 -15.84 4.32 -14.79
N SER A 418 -16.80 4.79 -15.62
CA SER A 418 -18.15 4.24 -15.70
C SER A 418 -18.27 2.94 -16.50
N LYS A 419 -17.23 2.53 -17.24
CA LYS A 419 -17.27 1.47 -18.24
C LYS A 419 -16.77 0.12 -17.75
N TYR A 420 -16.22 0.03 -16.53
CA TYR A 420 -15.56 -1.18 -16.03
C TYR A 420 -15.67 -1.32 -14.51
N ILE A 421 -15.41 -2.53 -14.07
CA ILE A 421 -15.28 -2.90 -12.66
C ILE A 421 -13.90 -3.51 -12.41
N ARG A 422 -13.48 -3.59 -11.13
CA ARG A 422 -12.18 -4.11 -10.73
C ARG A 422 -12.36 -5.28 -9.77
N PHE A 423 -11.75 -6.38 -10.12
CA PHE A 423 -11.71 -7.61 -9.34
C PHE A 423 -10.29 -7.83 -8.81
N GLY A 424 -10.11 -7.79 -7.49
CA GLY A 424 -8.86 -8.14 -6.82
C GLY A 424 -8.86 -9.62 -6.47
N HIS A 425 -7.82 -10.34 -6.86
CA HIS A 425 -7.64 -11.76 -6.61
C HIS A 425 -6.23 -12.05 -6.11
N MET A 426 -5.91 -11.55 -4.92
CA MET A 426 -4.58 -11.62 -4.34
C MET A 426 -4.60 -12.12 -2.90
N GLY A 427 -3.43 -12.55 -2.42
CA GLY A 427 -3.22 -12.98 -1.05
C GLY A 427 -4.02 -14.23 -0.69
N VAL A 428 -4.62 -14.25 0.49
CA VAL A 428 -5.32 -15.42 1.04
C VAL A 428 -6.49 -15.88 0.16
N SER A 429 -7.25 -14.98 -0.44
CA SER A 429 -8.35 -15.33 -1.35
C SER A 429 -7.90 -16.07 -2.61
N ALA A 430 -6.68 -15.84 -3.06
CA ALA A 430 -6.11 -16.51 -4.23
C ALA A 430 -5.37 -17.80 -3.87
N LEU A 431 -4.66 -17.82 -2.71
CA LEU A 431 -3.64 -18.82 -2.45
C LEU A 431 -4.00 -19.83 -1.37
N ASP A 432 -5.03 -19.59 -0.55
CA ASP A 432 -5.46 -20.56 0.45
C ASP A 432 -6.38 -21.62 -0.20
N PRO A 433 -5.95 -22.90 -0.26
CA PRO A 433 -6.72 -23.96 -0.89
C PRO A 433 -8.03 -24.30 -0.15
N ASN A 434 -8.20 -23.83 1.08
CA ASN A 434 -9.41 -24.04 1.87
C ASN A 434 -10.50 -22.97 1.59
N ARG A 435 -10.16 -21.92 0.82
CA ARG A 435 -11.10 -20.86 0.43
C ARG A 435 -11.59 -21.09 -1.00
N ASN A 436 -12.84 -20.77 -1.25
CA ASN A 436 -13.44 -20.82 -2.59
C ASN A 436 -13.83 -19.43 -3.11
N ASP A 437 -13.16 -18.40 -2.61
CA ASP A 437 -13.48 -16.99 -2.87
C ASP A 437 -13.53 -16.67 -4.36
N ILE A 438 -12.57 -17.19 -5.13
CA ILE A 438 -12.47 -16.93 -6.57
C ILE A 438 -13.63 -17.59 -7.33
N ASP A 439 -13.95 -18.86 -7.06
CA ASP A 439 -15.06 -19.55 -7.72
C ASP A 439 -16.42 -18.93 -7.38
N LYS A 440 -16.62 -18.59 -6.11
CA LYS A 440 -17.79 -17.85 -5.64
C LYS A 440 -17.92 -16.51 -6.39
N ALA A 441 -16.81 -15.78 -6.54
CA ALA A 441 -16.79 -14.48 -7.22
C ALA A 441 -17.10 -14.60 -8.72
N LEU A 442 -16.54 -15.58 -9.42
CA LEU A 442 -16.78 -15.80 -10.83
C LEU A 442 -18.24 -16.20 -11.11
N ASN A 443 -18.82 -17.06 -10.29
CA ASN A 443 -20.24 -17.40 -10.37
C ASN A 443 -21.12 -16.17 -10.08
N ALA A 444 -20.81 -15.42 -9.02
CA ALA A 444 -21.56 -14.20 -8.68
C ALA A 444 -21.47 -13.15 -9.78
N LEU A 445 -20.31 -13.00 -10.44
CA LEU A 445 -20.12 -12.08 -11.56
C LEU A 445 -21.01 -12.46 -12.74
N ARG A 446 -20.96 -13.74 -13.17
CA ARG A 446 -21.81 -14.25 -14.26
C ARG A 446 -23.30 -13.99 -13.97
N ASP A 447 -23.77 -14.42 -12.81
CA ASP A 447 -25.18 -14.32 -12.45
C ASP A 447 -25.62 -12.85 -12.32
N SER A 448 -24.76 -11.97 -11.79
CA SER A 448 -25.06 -10.54 -11.67
C SER A 448 -25.14 -9.83 -13.01
N LEU A 449 -24.31 -10.23 -13.99
CA LEU A 449 -24.37 -9.72 -15.37
C LEU A 449 -25.66 -10.13 -16.06
N PHE A 450 -26.07 -11.40 -15.94
CA PHE A 450 -27.32 -11.88 -16.53
C PHE A 450 -28.55 -11.21 -15.89
N GLU A 451 -28.57 -11.03 -14.57
CA GLU A 451 -29.60 -10.27 -13.86
C GLU A 451 -29.63 -8.77 -14.21
N ALA A 452 -28.51 -8.24 -14.71
CA ALA A 452 -28.42 -6.88 -15.23
C ALA A 452 -28.83 -6.76 -16.71
N GLY A 453 -29.25 -7.88 -17.34
CA GLY A 453 -29.76 -7.94 -18.70
C GLY A 453 -28.71 -8.32 -19.75
N TYR A 454 -27.48 -8.65 -19.35
CA TYR A 454 -26.47 -9.15 -20.29
C TYR A 454 -26.87 -10.53 -20.84
N LYS A 455 -26.66 -10.72 -22.12
CA LYS A 455 -26.82 -12.02 -22.83
C LYS A 455 -25.48 -12.32 -23.48
N ALA A 456 -24.78 -13.32 -22.97
CA ALA A 456 -23.51 -13.79 -23.53
C ALA A 456 -23.70 -14.48 -24.88
#